data_46ff21c0a8bd9f7742a49710c3c53c2e
#
_entry.id   46ff21c0a8bd9f7742a49710c3c53c2e
#
_cell.length_a   1.000
_cell.length_b   1.000
_cell.length_c   1.000
_cell.angle_alpha   90.00
_cell.angle_beta   90.00
_cell.angle_gamma   90.00
#
_symmetry.space_group_name_H-M   'P 1'
#
loop_
_entity.id
_entity.type
_entity.pdbx_description
1 polymer ?
#
loop_
_entity_poly.entity_id
_entity_poly.type
_entity_poly.pdbx_seq_one_letter_code
_entity_poly.pdbx_strand_id
1 'polypeptide(L)'
;MEFYAANQWTAQYNFANTLQPASIHHTIQNISTRRLTMSNLQTCIKNYLEYCQYQKRLDTKTLKAYRIDLAQFYNHLPPVNLSEITTRLLEDFIRELHQKYKPKTVKRKIASLKALFHYCEYKELIQRNPFNKIQIKFREPSLLPKTIPLHIVETFLAAIYKQLSDAKTNYQKRNALRDAAVIELLFATGIRISELCSLSANAVNLYDRIILIYGKGSKERKVQIGSDAVVNILEKYKNNFNTEIQNCGHFFANQNGRELSDQSVRRMINKYTALAAIDMHITPHMFRHTFATSLLEADVDIRYIQEILGHSSINVTEIYTHVAMSKQRDILTRKHPRKDFHI
;
A
#
# COMPACT_ATOMS: atom_id res chain seq x y z
N MET A 1 -26.05 20.58 7.73
CA MET A 1 -25.75 21.12 6.39
C MET A 1 -25.17 20.00 5.55
N GLU A 2 -26.01 19.03 5.27
CA GLU A 2 -25.78 17.93 4.31
C GLU A 2 -26.83 18.12 3.23
N PHE A 3 -26.45 18.06 2.00
CA PHE A 3 -27.18 18.16 0.74
C PHE A 3 -26.47 19.14 -0.21
N TYR A 4 -25.44 18.64 -0.91
CA TYR A 4 -25.03 19.14 -2.23
C TYR A 4 -23.98 18.21 -2.81
N ALA A 5 -24.38 17.14 -3.46
CA ALA A 5 -23.59 16.39 -4.46
C ALA A 5 -24.41 15.27 -5.14
N ALA A 6 -25.62 15.58 -5.60
CA ALA A 6 -26.46 14.60 -6.33
C ALA A 6 -27.12 15.15 -7.59
N ASN A 7 -26.69 16.28 -8.14
CA ASN A 7 -27.33 16.84 -9.34
C ASN A 7 -26.31 17.41 -10.33
N GLN A 8 -25.65 16.51 -11.08
CA GLN A 8 -24.95 16.88 -12.33
C GLN A 8 -24.99 15.78 -13.41
N TRP A 9 -26.12 15.10 -13.59
CA TRP A 9 -26.31 14.13 -14.68
C TRP A 9 -27.63 14.29 -15.44
N THR A 10 -28.23 15.50 -15.44
CA THR A 10 -29.47 15.80 -16.19
C THR A 10 -29.33 17.11 -16.93
N ALA A 11 -28.47 17.13 -17.95
CA ALA A 11 -28.56 18.16 -18.98
C ALA A 11 -27.84 17.66 -20.24
N GLN A 12 -28.59 17.07 -21.14
CA GLN A 12 -28.42 17.10 -22.60
C GLN A 12 -29.23 15.96 -23.24
N TYR A 13 -30.47 16.24 -23.60
CA TYR A 13 -31.16 15.58 -24.71
C TYR A 13 -32.46 16.35 -24.98
N ASN A 14 -32.32 17.43 -25.76
CA ASN A 14 -33.41 17.96 -26.54
C ASN A 14 -32.95 17.99 -27.98
N PHE A 15 -33.22 16.94 -28.72
CA PHE A 15 -33.38 16.96 -30.17
C PHE A 15 -34.41 15.86 -30.53
N ALA A 16 -35.66 16.24 -30.59
CA ALA A 16 -36.70 15.47 -31.22
C ALA A 16 -37.32 16.35 -32.32
N ASN A 17 -37.09 15.94 -33.54
CA ASN A 17 -38.07 15.97 -34.62
C ASN A 17 -37.37 15.65 -35.94
N THR A 18 -37.72 14.51 -36.46
CA THR A 18 -37.81 14.02 -37.88
C THR A 18 -37.23 12.63 -38.04
N LEU A 19 -38.02 11.60 -37.70
CA LEU A 19 -37.82 10.24 -38.20
C LEU A 19 -39.16 9.49 -38.16
N GLN A 20 -39.42 8.69 -39.23
CA GLN A 20 -40.64 7.90 -39.44
C GLN A 20 -40.88 6.83 -38.36
N PRO A 21 -42.15 6.43 -38.09
CA PRO A 21 -42.52 5.61 -36.92
C PRO A 21 -41.88 4.21 -36.83
N ALA A 22 -41.49 3.60 -37.93
CA ALA A 22 -40.90 2.24 -37.92
C ALA A 22 -39.42 2.23 -37.46
N SER A 23 -38.67 3.31 -37.64
CA SER A 23 -37.28 3.45 -37.22
C SER A 23 -37.18 3.79 -35.73
N ILE A 24 -38.21 4.44 -35.18
CA ILE A 24 -38.24 4.83 -33.75
C ILE A 24 -38.46 3.61 -32.86
N HIS A 25 -39.30 2.66 -33.26
CA HIS A 25 -39.53 1.43 -32.48
C HIS A 25 -38.27 0.55 -32.41
N HIS A 26 -37.52 0.42 -33.50
CA HIS A 26 -36.26 -0.32 -33.52
C HIS A 26 -35.13 0.39 -32.71
N THR A 27 -35.11 1.73 -32.77
CA THR A 27 -34.14 2.52 -32.00
C THR A 27 -34.47 2.55 -30.51
N ILE A 28 -35.74 2.67 -30.14
CA ILE A 28 -36.19 2.63 -28.73
C ILE A 28 -35.99 1.24 -28.14
N GLN A 29 -36.29 0.14 -28.88
CA GLN A 29 -35.97 -1.22 -28.44
C GLN A 29 -34.46 -1.42 -28.25
N ASN A 30 -33.64 -0.96 -29.19
CA ASN A 30 -32.17 -1.03 -29.06
C ASN A 30 -31.64 -0.18 -27.89
N ILE A 31 -32.19 1.00 -27.63
CA ILE A 31 -31.80 1.84 -26.50
C ILE A 31 -32.28 1.25 -25.15
N SER A 32 -33.51 0.72 -25.09
CA SER A 32 -34.00 0.05 -23.89
C SER A 32 -33.29 -1.28 -23.62
N THR A 33 -33.01 -2.07 -24.66
CA THR A 33 -32.21 -3.31 -24.56
C THR A 33 -30.76 -2.98 -24.15
N ARG A 34 -30.13 -1.92 -24.73
CA ARG A 34 -28.81 -1.47 -24.31
C ARG A 34 -28.77 -1.01 -22.84
N ARG A 35 -29.79 -0.25 -22.35
CA ARG A 35 -29.86 0.13 -20.95
C ARG A 35 -30.06 -1.07 -20.02
N LEU A 36 -30.90 -2.03 -20.36
CA LEU A 36 -31.14 -3.24 -19.59
C LEU A 36 -29.90 -4.15 -19.54
N THR A 37 -29.17 -4.27 -20.66
CA THR A 37 -27.96 -5.10 -20.74
C THR A 37 -26.77 -4.50 -19.99
N MET A 38 -26.58 -3.19 -20.05
CA MET A 38 -25.52 -2.51 -19.28
C MET A 38 -25.82 -2.48 -17.77
N SER A 39 -27.11 -2.42 -17.35
CA SER A 39 -27.49 -2.43 -15.94
C SER A 39 -27.10 -3.73 -15.22
N ASN A 40 -27.05 -4.85 -15.92
CA ASN A 40 -26.74 -6.15 -15.31
C ASN A 40 -25.28 -6.23 -14.82
N LEU A 41 -24.28 -5.89 -15.65
CA LEU A 41 -22.86 -5.91 -15.23
C LEU A 41 -22.58 -4.81 -14.18
N GLN A 42 -23.11 -3.62 -14.38
CA GLN A 42 -22.94 -2.51 -13.44
C GLN A 42 -23.54 -2.84 -12.07
N THR A 43 -24.75 -3.41 -12.04
CA THR A 43 -25.41 -3.87 -10.81
C THR A 43 -24.61 -5.00 -10.15
N CYS A 44 -24.08 -5.94 -10.94
CA CYS A 44 -23.22 -7.01 -10.44
C CYS A 44 -21.95 -6.46 -9.79
N ILE A 45 -21.27 -5.50 -10.41
CA ILE A 45 -20.08 -4.84 -9.86
C ILE A 45 -20.44 -4.13 -8.54
N LYS A 46 -21.54 -3.42 -8.48
CA LYS A 46 -22.01 -2.75 -7.25
C LYS A 46 -22.24 -3.76 -6.13
N ASN A 47 -23.00 -4.82 -6.37
CA ASN A 47 -23.29 -5.86 -5.40
C ASN A 47 -22.01 -6.58 -4.94
N TYR A 48 -21.07 -6.81 -5.85
CA TYR A 48 -19.77 -7.39 -5.53
C TYR A 48 -18.94 -6.49 -4.61
N LEU A 49 -18.91 -5.17 -4.87
CA LEU A 49 -18.20 -4.22 -4.01
C LEU A 49 -18.83 -4.12 -2.62
N GLU A 50 -20.16 -4.17 -2.52
CA GLU A 50 -20.88 -4.25 -1.24
C GLU A 50 -20.57 -5.57 -0.49
N TYR A 51 -20.56 -6.71 -1.20
CA TYR A 51 -20.13 -8.00 -0.65
C TYR A 51 -18.70 -7.94 -0.12
N CYS A 52 -17.77 -7.33 -0.88
CA CYS A 52 -16.39 -7.13 -0.44
C CYS A 52 -16.27 -6.24 0.80
N GLN A 53 -17.11 -5.22 0.89
CA GLN A 53 -17.12 -4.27 2.02
C GLN A 53 -17.70 -4.89 3.29
N TYR A 54 -18.89 -5.49 3.22
CA TYR A 54 -19.65 -5.89 4.40
C TYR A 54 -19.43 -7.35 4.80
N GLN A 55 -19.27 -8.26 3.85
CA GLN A 55 -19.10 -9.69 4.15
C GLN A 55 -17.62 -10.08 4.20
N LYS A 56 -16.79 -9.66 3.23
CA LYS A 56 -15.35 -9.92 3.25
C LYS A 56 -14.55 -8.95 4.11
N ARG A 57 -15.15 -7.84 4.51
CA ARG A 57 -14.50 -6.78 5.32
C ARG A 57 -13.14 -6.36 4.77
N LEU A 58 -13.05 -6.17 3.44
CA LEU A 58 -11.82 -5.73 2.82
C LEU A 58 -11.50 -4.28 3.23
N ASP A 59 -10.21 -3.98 3.33
CA ASP A 59 -9.75 -2.64 3.67
C ASP A 59 -10.14 -1.60 2.58
N THR A 60 -10.25 -0.34 2.99
CA THR A 60 -10.70 0.77 2.13
C THR A 60 -9.78 0.99 0.92
N LYS A 61 -8.46 0.74 1.04
CA LYS A 61 -7.50 0.89 -0.06
C LYS A 61 -7.73 -0.21 -1.11
N THR A 62 -8.00 -1.44 -0.68
CA THR A 62 -8.34 -2.56 -1.56
C THR A 62 -9.67 -2.32 -2.27
N LEU A 63 -10.71 -1.87 -1.54
CA LEU A 63 -12.01 -1.53 -2.13
C LEU A 63 -11.90 -0.40 -3.16
N LYS A 64 -11.11 0.63 -2.87
CA LYS A 64 -10.83 1.71 -3.83
C LYS A 64 -10.15 1.19 -5.09
N ALA A 65 -9.16 0.31 -4.95
CA ALA A 65 -8.48 -0.30 -6.09
C ALA A 65 -9.44 -1.15 -6.94
N TYR A 66 -10.26 -2.01 -6.30
CA TYR A 66 -11.27 -2.81 -6.99
C TYR A 66 -12.27 -1.94 -7.73
N ARG A 67 -12.79 -0.87 -7.10
CA ARG A 67 -13.71 0.07 -7.75
C ARG A 67 -13.12 0.68 -9.03
N ILE A 68 -11.88 1.13 -8.97
CA ILE A 68 -11.20 1.72 -10.13
C ILE A 68 -10.96 0.66 -11.23
N ASP A 69 -10.51 -0.53 -10.86
CA ASP A 69 -10.19 -1.59 -11.83
C ASP A 69 -11.44 -2.12 -12.53
N LEU A 70 -12.53 -2.33 -11.78
CA LEU A 70 -13.79 -2.82 -12.32
C LEU A 70 -14.53 -1.76 -13.14
N ALA A 71 -14.45 -0.49 -12.74
CA ALA A 71 -14.98 0.61 -13.56
C ALA A 71 -14.24 0.73 -14.90
N GLN A 72 -12.91 0.58 -14.90
CA GLN A 72 -12.13 0.58 -16.14
C GLN A 72 -12.51 -0.58 -17.05
N PHE A 73 -12.71 -1.77 -16.52
CA PHE A 73 -13.18 -2.92 -17.28
C PHE A 73 -14.57 -2.68 -17.87
N TYR A 74 -15.51 -2.20 -17.06
CA TYR A 74 -16.86 -1.87 -17.51
C TYR A 74 -16.86 -0.88 -18.68
N ASN A 75 -16.05 0.17 -18.60
CA ASN A 75 -15.96 1.21 -19.63
C ASN A 75 -15.25 0.73 -20.92
N HIS A 76 -14.46 -0.35 -20.83
CA HIS A 76 -13.79 -0.95 -22.00
C HIS A 76 -14.73 -1.85 -22.82
N LEU A 77 -15.69 -2.47 -22.15
CA LEU A 77 -16.58 -3.41 -22.81
C LEU A 77 -17.58 -2.74 -23.75
N PRO A 78 -17.89 -3.37 -24.90
CA PRO A 78 -19.06 -3.01 -25.66
C PRO A 78 -20.34 -3.28 -24.83
N PRO A 79 -21.51 -2.76 -25.24
CA PRO A 79 -22.78 -3.08 -24.57
C PRO A 79 -23.10 -4.59 -24.70
N VAL A 80 -22.76 -5.35 -23.66
CA VAL A 80 -22.97 -6.81 -23.59
C VAL A 80 -23.56 -7.19 -22.24
N ASN A 81 -24.32 -8.30 -22.22
CA ASN A 81 -24.77 -8.91 -20.96
C ASN A 81 -23.60 -9.58 -20.23
N LEU A 82 -23.75 -9.76 -18.92
CA LEU A 82 -22.75 -10.46 -18.10
C LEU A 82 -22.48 -11.88 -18.63
N SER A 83 -23.53 -12.59 -19.09
CA SER A 83 -23.44 -13.92 -19.66
C SER A 83 -22.76 -14.00 -21.04
N GLU A 84 -22.66 -12.88 -21.73
CA GLU A 84 -22.03 -12.76 -23.07
C GLU A 84 -20.54 -12.40 -22.98
N ILE A 85 -20.03 -12.14 -21.79
CA ILE A 85 -18.60 -11.85 -21.59
C ILE A 85 -17.79 -13.12 -21.80
N THR A 86 -17.18 -13.21 -22.97
CA THR A 86 -16.39 -14.38 -23.39
C THR A 86 -14.94 -14.27 -22.92
N THR A 87 -14.25 -15.43 -22.94
CA THR A 87 -12.79 -15.49 -22.76
C THR A 87 -12.05 -14.52 -23.70
N ARG A 88 -12.48 -14.41 -24.97
CA ARG A 88 -11.89 -13.53 -25.99
C ARG A 88 -11.96 -12.04 -25.56
N LEU A 89 -13.11 -11.56 -25.09
CA LEU A 89 -13.25 -10.19 -24.60
C LEU A 89 -12.30 -9.89 -23.41
N LEU A 90 -12.12 -10.86 -22.54
CA LEU A 90 -11.17 -10.73 -21.42
C LEU A 90 -9.72 -10.71 -21.91
N GLU A 91 -9.36 -11.55 -22.89
CA GLU A 91 -8.02 -11.58 -23.48
C GLU A 91 -7.68 -10.27 -24.19
N ASP A 92 -8.63 -9.70 -24.92
CA ASP A 92 -8.47 -8.40 -25.59
C ASP A 92 -8.24 -7.28 -24.57
N PHE A 93 -9.03 -7.24 -23.49
CA PHE A 93 -8.80 -6.30 -22.40
C PHE A 93 -7.46 -6.50 -21.70
N ILE A 94 -7.05 -7.74 -21.43
CA ILE A 94 -5.76 -8.07 -20.84
C ILE A 94 -4.61 -7.60 -21.74
N ARG A 95 -4.73 -7.76 -23.06
CA ARG A 95 -3.75 -7.28 -24.04
C ARG A 95 -3.60 -5.76 -23.95
N GLU A 96 -4.72 -5.02 -23.88
CA GLU A 96 -4.71 -3.57 -23.70
C GLU A 96 -4.05 -3.16 -22.38
N LEU A 97 -4.34 -3.88 -21.28
CA LEU A 97 -3.70 -3.62 -20.00
C LEU A 97 -2.17 -3.78 -20.07
N HIS A 98 -1.68 -4.80 -20.78
CA HIS A 98 -0.24 -5.02 -20.97
C HIS A 98 0.43 -3.90 -21.79
N GLN A 99 -0.28 -3.28 -22.74
CA GLN A 99 0.22 -2.15 -23.50
C GLN A 99 0.30 -0.87 -22.67
N LYS A 100 -0.64 -0.66 -21.72
CA LYS A 100 -0.78 0.59 -20.97
C LYS A 100 -0.10 0.60 -19.61
N TYR A 101 0.11 -0.56 -19.00
CA TYR A 101 0.54 -0.65 -17.59
C TYR A 101 1.72 -1.57 -17.37
N LYS A 102 2.48 -1.29 -16.31
CA LYS A 102 3.57 -2.17 -15.84
C LYS A 102 3.02 -3.52 -15.35
N PRO A 103 3.77 -4.63 -15.46
CA PRO A 103 3.31 -6.00 -15.14
C PRO A 103 2.64 -6.11 -13.76
N LYS A 104 3.20 -5.50 -12.72
CA LYS A 104 2.62 -5.50 -11.35
C LYS A 104 1.23 -4.86 -11.29
N THR A 105 0.99 -3.80 -12.07
CA THR A 105 -0.32 -3.15 -12.15
C THR A 105 -1.31 -4.04 -12.91
N VAL A 106 -0.87 -4.67 -14.01
CA VAL A 106 -1.68 -5.62 -14.78
C VAL A 106 -2.10 -6.80 -13.90
N LYS A 107 -1.15 -7.39 -13.18
CA LYS A 107 -1.41 -8.50 -12.25
C LYS A 107 -2.49 -8.15 -11.21
N ARG A 108 -2.41 -6.96 -10.62
CA ARG A 108 -3.42 -6.47 -9.66
C ARG A 108 -4.79 -6.32 -10.30
N LYS A 109 -4.87 -5.70 -11.50
CA LYS A 109 -6.12 -5.49 -12.24
C LYS A 109 -6.78 -6.82 -12.63
N ILE A 110 -6.00 -7.77 -13.09
CA ILE A 110 -6.48 -9.13 -13.41
C ILE A 110 -6.96 -9.85 -12.15
N ALA A 111 -6.29 -9.67 -11.01
CA ALA A 111 -6.72 -10.28 -9.76
C ALA A 111 -8.10 -9.75 -9.29
N SER A 112 -8.37 -8.44 -9.46
CA SER A 112 -9.68 -7.87 -9.14
C SER A 112 -10.79 -8.38 -10.07
N LEU A 113 -10.50 -8.57 -11.35
CA LEU A 113 -11.44 -9.18 -12.31
C LEU A 113 -11.70 -10.66 -12.02
N LYS A 114 -10.65 -11.45 -11.78
CA LYS A 114 -10.81 -12.86 -11.40
C LYS A 114 -11.69 -13.00 -10.16
N ALA A 115 -11.50 -12.11 -9.18
CA ALA A 115 -12.30 -12.13 -7.97
C ALA A 115 -13.79 -11.77 -8.22
N LEU A 116 -14.07 -10.81 -9.13
CA LEU A 116 -15.45 -10.51 -9.58
C LEU A 116 -16.09 -11.72 -10.26
N PHE A 117 -15.42 -12.32 -11.26
CA PHE A 117 -16.01 -13.43 -12.01
C PHE A 117 -16.18 -14.70 -11.15
N HIS A 118 -15.29 -14.93 -10.20
CA HIS A 118 -15.49 -15.98 -9.19
C HIS A 118 -16.73 -15.71 -8.31
N TYR A 119 -16.96 -14.45 -7.92
CA TYR A 119 -18.20 -14.06 -7.20
C TYR A 119 -19.44 -14.27 -8.08
N CYS A 120 -19.39 -13.92 -9.39
CA CYS A 120 -20.49 -14.11 -10.29
C CYS A 120 -20.84 -15.60 -10.46
N GLU A 121 -19.84 -16.46 -10.58
CA GLU A 121 -20.01 -17.91 -10.64
C GLU A 121 -20.56 -18.47 -9.32
N TYR A 122 -20.01 -18.07 -8.18
CA TYR A 122 -20.49 -18.46 -6.84
C TYR A 122 -21.96 -18.06 -6.56
N LYS A 123 -22.38 -16.90 -7.10
CA LYS A 123 -23.77 -16.41 -7.01
C LYS A 123 -24.67 -16.90 -8.14
N GLU A 124 -24.21 -17.83 -8.95
CA GLU A 124 -24.94 -18.43 -10.09
C GLU A 124 -25.43 -17.38 -11.12
N LEU A 125 -24.78 -16.20 -11.17
CA LEU A 125 -25.07 -15.16 -12.15
C LEU A 125 -24.53 -15.50 -13.53
N ILE A 126 -23.56 -16.40 -13.60
CA ILE A 126 -22.99 -16.98 -14.84
C ILE A 126 -22.83 -18.48 -14.64
N GLN A 127 -23.04 -19.25 -15.70
CA GLN A 127 -22.89 -20.72 -15.68
C GLN A 127 -21.42 -21.17 -15.63
N ARG A 128 -20.54 -20.43 -16.28
CA ARG A 128 -19.09 -20.73 -16.36
C ARG A 128 -18.29 -19.46 -16.26
N ASN A 129 -17.23 -19.52 -15.47
CA ASN A 129 -16.30 -18.42 -15.32
C ASN A 129 -15.38 -18.33 -16.57
N PRO A 130 -15.42 -17.21 -17.32
CA PRO A 130 -14.61 -17.07 -18.54
C PRO A 130 -13.10 -17.03 -18.27
N PHE A 131 -12.68 -16.80 -17.03
CA PHE A 131 -11.26 -16.87 -16.65
C PHE A 131 -10.72 -18.30 -16.55
N ASN A 132 -11.56 -19.32 -16.45
CA ASN A 132 -11.09 -20.71 -16.26
C ASN A 132 -10.21 -21.21 -17.42
N LYS A 133 -10.35 -20.63 -18.62
CA LYS A 133 -9.54 -20.95 -19.81
C LYS A 133 -8.36 -20.00 -20.03
N ILE A 134 -8.19 -18.98 -19.21
CA ILE A 134 -7.13 -17.97 -19.38
C ILE A 134 -5.93 -18.32 -18.51
N GLN A 135 -4.83 -18.71 -19.14
CA GLN A 135 -3.54 -18.89 -18.49
C GLN A 135 -2.68 -17.63 -18.64
N ILE A 136 -2.45 -16.94 -17.52
CA ILE A 136 -1.61 -15.74 -17.51
C ILE A 136 -0.37 -16.05 -16.68
N LYS A 137 0.78 -16.09 -17.35
CA LYS A 137 2.09 -16.23 -16.68
C LYS A 137 2.77 -14.88 -16.66
N PHE A 138 2.97 -14.32 -15.47
CA PHE A 138 3.80 -13.14 -15.29
C PHE A 138 5.24 -13.58 -15.04
N ARG A 139 6.14 -13.26 -15.98
CA ARG A 139 7.57 -13.37 -15.76
C ARG A 139 8.02 -12.06 -15.12
N GLU A 140 7.97 -11.99 -13.81
CA GLU A 140 8.56 -10.87 -13.06
C GLU A 140 9.95 -11.32 -12.61
N PRO A 141 11.01 -10.55 -12.90
CA PRO A 141 12.29 -10.81 -12.27
C PRO A 141 12.13 -10.60 -10.76
N SER A 142 12.64 -11.54 -9.98
CA SER A 142 12.74 -11.38 -8.52
C SER A 142 13.78 -10.28 -8.26
N LEU A 143 13.30 -9.05 -8.08
CA LEU A 143 14.15 -7.92 -7.73
C LEU A 143 14.40 -7.94 -6.23
N LEU A 144 15.66 -7.99 -5.84
CA LEU A 144 16.03 -7.84 -4.44
C LEU A 144 15.52 -6.50 -3.89
N PRO A 145 14.99 -6.49 -2.67
CA PRO A 145 14.59 -5.27 -2.02
C PRO A 145 15.76 -4.29 -1.90
N LYS A 146 15.52 -3.06 -2.30
CA LYS A 146 16.51 -2.01 -2.18
C LYS A 146 16.64 -1.59 -0.72
N THR A 147 17.85 -1.63 -0.18
CA THR A 147 18.22 -1.07 1.11
C THR A 147 18.85 0.31 0.95
N ILE A 148 18.93 1.06 2.04
CA ILE A 148 19.64 2.33 2.12
C ILE A 148 21.00 2.02 2.79
N PRO A 149 22.15 2.30 2.17
CA PRO A 149 23.44 2.18 2.85
C PRO A 149 23.48 3.00 4.15
N LEU A 150 24.04 2.45 5.24
CA LEU A 150 23.98 3.08 6.57
C LEU A 150 24.58 4.49 6.59
N HIS A 151 25.66 4.75 5.84
CA HIS A 151 26.23 6.10 5.72
C HIS A 151 25.24 7.10 5.06
N ILE A 152 24.37 6.62 4.15
CA ILE A 152 23.31 7.45 3.56
C ILE A 152 22.19 7.72 4.58
N VAL A 153 21.84 6.73 5.43
CA VAL A 153 20.90 6.94 6.53
C VAL A 153 21.44 8.01 7.49
N GLU A 154 22.72 7.93 7.85
CA GLU A 154 23.39 8.90 8.69
C GLU A 154 23.37 10.32 8.08
N THR A 155 23.73 10.46 6.81
CA THR A 155 23.66 11.72 6.05
C THR A 155 22.23 12.28 6.02
N PHE A 156 21.26 11.41 5.84
CA PHE A 156 19.83 11.76 5.81
C PHE A 156 19.38 12.29 7.19
N LEU A 157 19.69 11.60 8.28
CA LEU A 157 19.38 12.03 9.64
C LEU A 157 20.11 13.33 9.99
N ALA A 158 21.40 13.46 9.63
CA ALA A 158 22.15 14.71 9.84
C ALA A 158 21.46 15.93 9.20
N ALA A 159 20.92 15.77 7.97
CA ALA A 159 20.17 16.84 7.31
C ALA A 159 18.88 17.22 8.08
N ILE A 160 18.20 16.25 8.70
CA ILE A 160 17.01 16.52 9.53
C ILE A 160 17.40 17.29 10.79
N TYR A 161 18.43 16.84 11.49
CA TYR A 161 18.89 17.50 12.72
C TYR A 161 19.47 18.90 12.44
N LYS A 162 20.16 19.09 11.32
CA LYS A 162 20.60 20.40 10.85
C LYS A 162 19.40 21.33 10.62
N GLN A 163 18.34 20.84 9.94
CA GLN A 163 17.11 21.64 9.75
C GLN A 163 16.44 21.98 11.09
N LEU A 164 16.55 21.12 12.10
CA LEU A 164 16.01 21.35 13.42
C LEU A 164 16.83 22.43 14.19
N SER A 165 18.16 22.37 14.09
CA SER A 165 19.06 23.37 14.73
C SER A 165 18.98 24.73 14.06
N ASP A 166 18.86 24.79 12.75
CA ASP A 166 18.83 26.03 11.96
C ASP A 166 17.45 26.70 11.94
N ALA A 167 16.43 26.08 12.56
CA ALA A 167 15.05 26.57 12.57
C ALA A 167 14.94 27.92 13.34
N LYS A 168 14.57 28.95 12.59
CA LYS A 168 14.46 30.37 13.14
C LYS A 168 13.08 30.64 13.75
N THR A 169 12.03 29.97 13.30
CA THR A 169 10.67 30.18 13.78
C THR A 169 10.16 28.97 14.55
N ASN A 170 9.23 29.18 15.48
CA ASN A 170 8.60 28.09 16.23
C ASN A 170 7.92 27.10 15.29
N TYR A 171 7.31 27.57 14.21
CA TYR A 171 6.70 26.74 13.19
C TYR A 171 7.72 25.81 12.51
N GLN A 172 8.87 26.33 12.10
CA GLN A 172 9.94 25.53 11.50
C GLN A 172 10.49 24.51 12.49
N LYS A 173 10.72 24.92 13.75
CA LYS A 173 11.24 24.07 14.82
C LYS A 173 10.30 22.91 15.12
N ARG A 174 8.99 23.16 15.25
CA ARG A 174 7.97 22.14 15.48
C ARG A 174 7.91 21.14 14.32
N ASN A 175 7.90 21.63 13.07
CA ASN A 175 7.87 20.74 11.91
C ASN A 175 9.12 19.86 11.81
N ALA A 176 10.32 20.44 12.01
CA ALA A 176 11.56 19.67 11.97
C ALA A 176 11.64 18.66 13.12
N LEU A 177 11.14 18.99 14.31
CA LEU A 177 11.06 18.08 15.45
C LEU A 177 10.13 16.87 15.15
N ARG A 178 8.94 17.13 14.58
CA ARG A 178 8.05 16.05 14.14
C ARG A 178 8.71 15.20 13.08
N ASP A 179 9.33 15.82 12.09
CA ASP A 179 9.98 15.12 10.98
C ASP A 179 11.11 14.22 11.51
N ALA A 180 11.92 14.70 12.48
CA ALA A 180 12.94 13.91 13.15
C ALA A 180 12.31 12.70 13.90
N ALA A 181 11.30 12.94 14.73
CA ALA A 181 10.64 11.89 15.50
C ALA A 181 10.03 10.79 14.60
N VAL A 182 9.42 11.17 13.47
CA VAL A 182 8.85 10.24 12.49
C VAL A 182 9.93 9.37 11.85
N ILE A 183 11.02 9.96 11.37
CA ILE A 183 12.06 9.22 10.64
C ILE A 183 12.88 8.35 11.59
N GLU A 184 13.22 8.85 12.76
CA GLU A 184 13.92 8.08 13.80
C GLU A 184 13.10 6.84 14.18
N LEU A 185 11.79 6.97 14.38
CA LEU A 185 10.95 5.82 14.71
C LEU A 185 10.85 4.82 13.56
N LEU A 186 10.71 5.29 12.31
CA LEU A 186 10.70 4.42 11.14
C LEU A 186 11.96 3.58 11.03
N PHE A 187 13.13 4.20 11.24
CA PHE A 187 14.41 3.52 11.15
C PHE A 187 14.68 2.61 12.35
N ALA A 188 14.40 3.07 13.57
CA ALA A 188 14.68 2.33 14.80
C ALA A 188 13.80 1.07 14.98
N THR A 189 12.64 1.02 14.34
CA THR A 189 11.66 -0.07 14.57
C THR A 189 11.29 -0.84 13.30
N GLY A 190 11.60 -0.31 12.13
CA GLY A 190 11.21 -0.91 10.86
C GLY A 190 9.69 -1.05 10.66
N ILE A 191 8.85 -0.32 11.41
CA ILE A 191 7.38 -0.37 11.26
C ILE A 191 6.93 0.08 9.88
N ARG A 192 5.73 -0.35 9.45
CA ARG A 192 5.17 0.13 8.17
C ARG A 192 4.72 1.57 8.30
N ILE A 193 4.84 2.36 7.22
CA ILE A 193 4.38 3.75 7.20
C ILE A 193 2.91 3.89 7.62
N SER A 194 2.04 2.97 7.20
CA SER A 194 0.63 2.98 7.60
C SER A 194 0.43 2.68 9.08
N GLU A 195 1.26 1.81 9.67
CA GLU A 195 1.24 1.53 11.11
C GLU A 195 1.72 2.75 11.90
N LEU A 196 2.78 3.42 11.43
CA LEU A 196 3.27 4.66 12.04
C LEU A 196 2.19 5.76 12.01
N CYS A 197 1.55 5.99 10.86
CA CYS A 197 0.54 7.03 10.73
C CYS A 197 -0.72 6.75 11.56
N SER A 198 -1.13 5.48 11.68
CA SER A 198 -2.28 5.07 12.49
C SER A 198 -1.95 4.77 13.96
N LEU A 199 -0.72 5.05 14.42
CA LEU A 199 -0.29 4.76 15.77
C LEU A 199 -1.08 5.58 16.79
N SER A 200 -1.85 4.90 17.66
CA SER A 200 -2.62 5.54 18.70
C SER A 200 -1.71 6.22 19.74
N ALA A 201 -2.14 7.33 20.29
CA ALA A 201 -1.44 8.02 21.37
C ALA A 201 -1.13 7.11 22.57
N ASN A 202 -2.09 6.24 22.92
CA ASN A 202 -1.96 5.33 24.05
C ASN A 202 -1.12 4.07 23.74
N ALA A 203 -0.79 3.84 22.47
CA ALA A 203 0.02 2.71 22.06
C ALA A 203 1.53 2.93 22.24
N VAL A 204 1.95 4.16 22.58
CA VAL A 204 3.37 4.53 22.77
C VAL A 204 3.65 4.78 24.24
N ASN A 205 4.32 3.82 24.87
CA ASN A 205 4.83 3.97 26.24
C ASN A 205 6.34 4.24 26.17
N LEU A 206 6.71 5.52 26.32
CA LEU A 206 8.12 5.95 26.25
C LEU A 206 8.88 5.59 27.52
N TYR A 207 8.21 5.48 28.67
CA TYR A 207 8.83 5.07 29.94
C TYR A 207 9.33 3.62 29.87
N ASP A 208 8.46 2.68 29.43
CA ASP A 208 8.83 1.28 29.21
C ASP A 208 9.50 1.03 27.87
N ARG A 209 9.61 2.05 27.02
CA ARG A 209 10.18 1.99 25.66
C ARG A 209 9.47 0.99 24.74
N ILE A 210 8.17 0.85 24.90
CA ILE A 210 7.36 -0.13 24.17
C ILE A 210 6.33 0.58 23.29
N ILE A 211 6.18 0.09 22.07
CA ILE A 211 5.14 0.49 21.14
C ILE A 211 4.27 -0.71 20.82
N LEU A 212 2.96 -0.58 21.02
CA LEU A 212 1.97 -1.56 20.61
C LEU A 212 1.48 -1.23 19.19
N ILE A 213 1.72 -2.14 18.26
CA ILE A 213 1.39 -1.97 16.85
C ILE A 213 0.24 -2.89 16.47
N TYR A 214 -0.81 -2.31 15.91
CA TYR A 214 -1.94 -3.03 15.33
C TYR A 214 -1.70 -3.29 13.85
N GLY A 215 -1.44 -4.54 13.50
CA GLY A 215 -1.19 -4.96 12.12
C GLY A 215 -2.45 -5.35 11.36
N LYS A 216 -2.30 -5.71 10.09
CA LYS A 216 -3.41 -6.20 9.25
C LYS A 216 -4.02 -7.48 9.86
N GLY A 217 -5.36 -7.52 9.94
CA GLY A 217 -6.10 -8.66 10.51
C GLY A 217 -6.13 -8.67 12.05
N SER A 218 -6.06 -7.50 12.69
CA SER A 218 -6.13 -7.33 14.16
C SER A 218 -5.03 -8.07 14.92
N LYS A 219 -3.89 -8.35 14.26
CA LYS A 219 -2.72 -8.91 14.95
C LYS A 219 -1.95 -7.81 15.65
N GLU A 220 -1.78 -7.96 16.94
CA GLU A 220 -1.00 -7.03 17.77
C GLU A 220 0.44 -7.53 17.89
N ARG A 221 1.38 -6.59 17.93
CA ARG A 221 2.77 -6.87 18.31
C ARG A 221 3.35 -5.73 19.11
N LYS A 222 4.25 -6.07 20.03
CA LYS A 222 5.03 -5.09 20.79
C LYS A 222 6.40 -4.93 20.13
N VAL A 223 6.84 -3.68 19.97
CA VAL A 223 8.18 -3.36 19.49
C VAL A 223 8.87 -2.48 20.51
N GLN A 224 10.11 -2.83 20.86
CA GLN A 224 10.91 -2.05 21.80
C GLN A 224 11.73 -0.98 21.07
N ILE A 225 11.96 0.16 21.74
CA ILE A 225 12.84 1.23 21.29
C ILE A 225 14.17 1.08 22.04
N GLY A 226 15.19 0.57 21.33
CA GLY A 226 16.50 0.29 21.96
C GLY A 226 17.40 1.52 22.16
N SER A 227 17.15 2.65 21.46
CA SER A 227 18.04 3.82 21.43
C SER A 227 17.51 4.93 22.32
N ASP A 228 18.35 5.43 23.25
CA ASP A 228 18.05 6.59 24.07
C ASP A 228 17.82 7.87 23.25
N ALA A 229 18.58 8.04 22.16
CA ALA A 229 18.44 9.17 21.26
C ALA A 229 17.04 9.20 20.62
N VAL A 230 16.51 8.03 20.24
CA VAL A 230 15.16 7.91 19.69
C VAL A 230 14.09 8.19 20.74
N VAL A 231 14.24 7.66 21.96
CA VAL A 231 13.32 7.97 23.06
C VAL A 231 13.30 9.48 23.33
N ASN A 232 14.45 10.11 23.46
CA ASN A 232 14.58 11.55 23.74
C ASN A 232 13.91 12.43 22.67
N ILE A 233 14.05 12.09 21.38
CA ILE A 233 13.40 12.86 20.32
C ILE A 233 11.89 12.67 20.31
N LEU A 234 11.41 11.46 20.63
CA LEU A 234 9.98 11.16 20.75
C LEU A 234 9.35 11.87 21.97
N GLU A 235 10.06 11.95 23.09
CA GLU A 235 9.61 12.71 24.27
C GLU A 235 9.52 14.21 23.97
N LYS A 236 10.56 14.77 23.35
CA LYS A 236 10.53 16.18 22.90
C LYS A 236 9.36 16.43 21.96
N TYR A 237 9.12 15.52 21.02
CA TYR A 237 7.98 15.59 20.10
C TYR A 237 6.66 15.54 20.88
N LYS A 238 6.46 14.54 21.75
CA LYS A 238 5.25 14.37 22.56
C LYS A 238 4.94 15.62 23.39
N ASN A 239 5.94 16.19 24.05
CA ASN A 239 5.78 17.39 24.88
C ASN A 239 5.38 18.62 24.05
N ASN A 240 5.94 18.76 22.83
CA ASN A 240 5.63 19.89 21.95
C ASN A 240 4.29 19.75 21.19
N PHE A 241 3.77 18.54 21.06
CA PHE A 241 2.55 18.22 20.30
C PHE A 241 1.46 17.59 21.16
N ASN A 242 1.55 17.72 22.49
CA ASN A 242 0.63 17.04 23.41
C ASN A 242 -0.84 17.37 23.13
N THR A 243 -1.16 18.64 22.88
CA THR A 243 -2.52 19.08 22.57
C THR A 243 -3.05 18.44 21.27
N GLU A 244 -2.24 18.45 20.22
CA GLU A 244 -2.62 17.88 18.93
C GLU A 244 -2.77 16.37 19.01
N ILE A 245 -1.89 15.70 19.75
CA ILE A 245 -1.93 14.24 20.00
C ILE A 245 -3.22 13.87 20.73
N GLN A 246 -3.56 14.60 21.79
CA GLN A 246 -4.80 14.37 22.54
C GLN A 246 -6.06 14.60 21.67
N ASN A 247 -6.06 15.68 20.89
CA ASN A 247 -7.20 16.03 20.06
C ASN A 247 -7.45 15.04 18.91
N CYS A 248 -6.39 14.55 18.26
CA CYS A 248 -6.56 13.62 17.15
C CYS A 248 -6.53 12.14 17.55
N GLY A 249 -6.10 11.81 18.77
CA GLY A 249 -5.99 10.44 19.27
C GLY A 249 -4.84 9.62 18.67
N HIS A 250 -4.04 10.20 17.77
CA HIS A 250 -2.89 9.57 17.13
C HIS A 250 -1.59 10.14 17.66
N PHE A 251 -0.57 9.29 17.81
CA PHE A 251 0.73 9.72 18.31
C PHE A 251 1.41 10.73 17.37
N PHE A 252 1.28 10.55 16.05
CA PHE A 252 1.79 11.52 15.08
C PHE A 252 0.69 12.39 14.50
N ALA A 253 0.71 13.68 14.84
CA ALA A 253 -0.19 14.69 14.32
C ALA A 253 0.46 15.49 13.18
N ASN A 254 -0.36 15.94 12.23
CA ASN A 254 0.05 16.91 11.23
C ASN A 254 -0.02 18.34 11.79
N GLN A 255 0.38 19.34 10.98
CA GLN A 255 0.35 20.76 11.37
C GLN A 255 -1.05 21.31 11.69
N ASN A 256 -2.11 20.64 11.27
CA ASN A 256 -3.51 21.02 11.49
C ASN A 256 -4.15 20.27 12.67
N GLY A 257 -3.37 19.56 13.49
CA GLY A 257 -3.86 18.77 14.62
C GLY A 257 -4.67 17.55 14.19
N ARG A 258 -4.45 17.01 12.99
CA ARG A 258 -5.07 15.79 12.48
C ARG A 258 -4.04 14.68 12.32
N GLU A 259 -4.50 13.45 12.13
CA GLU A 259 -3.65 12.30 11.81
C GLU A 259 -2.63 12.61 10.71
N LEU A 260 -1.39 12.16 10.88
CA LEU A 260 -0.34 12.27 9.88
C LEU A 260 -0.60 11.25 8.76
N SER A 261 -0.61 11.69 7.51
CA SER A 261 -0.88 10.80 6.37
C SER A 261 0.38 10.15 5.81
N ASP A 262 0.24 8.94 5.23
CA ASP A 262 1.29 8.24 4.47
C ASP A 262 1.95 9.18 3.43
N GLN A 263 1.14 10.03 2.77
CA GLN A 263 1.62 10.95 1.75
C GLN A 263 2.46 12.10 2.32
N SER A 264 2.13 12.56 3.53
CA SER A 264 2.93 13.56 4.22
C SER A 264 4.30 13.02 4.60
N VAL A 265 4.39 11.77 5.09
CA VAL A 265 5.66 11.12 5.39
C VAL A 265 6.50 10.91 4.12
N ARG A 266 5.89 10.51 2.99
CA ARG A 266 6.61 10.40 1.71
C ARG A 266 7.15 11.73 1.24
N ARG A 267 6.38 12.82 1.35
CA ARG A 267 6.85 14.19 1.02
C ARG A 267 7.99 14.63 1.93
N MET A 268 7.90 14.28 3.22
CA MET A 268 8.96 14.51 4.21
C MET A 268 10.27 13.81 3.80
N ILE A 269 10.21 12.52 3.46
CA ILE A 269 11.37 11.78 3.00
C ILE A 269 11.97 12.43 1.75
N ASN A 270 11.16 12.74 0.72
CA ASN A 270 11.64 13.39 -0.50
C ASN A 270 12.29 14.76 -0.21
N LYS A 271 11.71 15.56 0.70
CA LYS A 271 12.27 16.83 1.14
C LYS A 271 13.69 16.66 1.68
N TYR A 272 13.88 15.72 2.61
CA TYR A 272 15.20 15.54 3.25
C TYR A 272 16.21 14.82 2.35
N THR A 273 15.75 13.95 1.46
CA THR A 273 16.59 13.37 0.39
C THR A 273 17.20 14.48 -0.48
N ALA A 274 16.36 15.46 -0.89
CA ALA A 274 16.81 16.61 -1.68
C ALA A 274 17.75 17.54 -0.86
N LEU A 275 17.39 17.85 0.38
CA LEU A 275 18.22 18.71 1.26
C LEU A 275 19.59 18.10 1.58
N ALA A 276 19.67 16.78 1.67
CA ALA A 276 20.92 16.05 1.90
C ALA A 276 21.73 15.79 0.60
N ALA A 277 21.24 16.26 -0.54
CA ALA A 277 21.84 16.02 -1.87
C ALA A 277 22.07 14.51 -2.14
N ILE A 278 21.18 13.63 -1.67
CA ILE A 278 21.27 12.19 -1.85
C ILE A 278 20.72 11.81 -3.21
N ASP A 279 21.57 11.27 -4.09
CA ASP A 279 21.19 10.75 -5.41
C ASP A 279 20.63 9.32 -5.31
N MET A 280 19.57 9.15 -4.54
CA MET A 280 18.86 7.89 -4.38
C MET A 280 17.38 8.17 -4.09
N HIS A 281 16.48 7.47 -4.78
CA HIS A 281 15.06 7.53 -4.45
C HIS A 281 14.76 6.74 -3.19
N ILE A 282 14.69 7.40 -2.04
CA ILE A 282 14.40 6.79 -0.74
C ILE A 282 12.90 6.65 -0.51
N THR A 283 12.47 5.51 0.01
CA THR A 283 11.08 5.22 0.34
C THR A 283 10.94 4.68 1.77
N PRO A 284 9.75 4.79 2.41
CA PRO A 284 9.53 4.22 3.75
C PRO A 284 9.81 2.71 3.83
N HIS A 285 9.56 1.97 2.75
CA HIS A 285 9.84 0.53 2.71
C HIS A 285 11.35 0.24 2.73
N MET A 286 12.16 1.12 2.16
CA MET A 286 13.61 0.96 2.21
C MET A 286 14.16 1.10 3.63
N PHE A 287 13.64 2.00 4.47
CA PHE A 287 14.01 2.07 5.90
C PHE A 287 13.74 0.74 6.60
N ARG A 288 12.57 0.14 6.37
CA ARG A 288 12.22 -1.16 6.92
C ARG A 288 13.12 -2.29 6.40
N HIS A 289 13.46 -2.28 5.10
CA HIS A 289 14.39 -3.27 4.53
C HIS A 289 15.79 -3.09 5.10
N THR A 290 16.26 -1.85 5.22
CA THR A 290 17.55 -1.54 5.84
C THR A 290 17.61 -2.04 7.29
N PHE A 291 16.58 -1.73 8.09
CA PHE A 291 16.47 -2.22 9.47
C PHE A 291 16.56 -3.75 9.52
N ALA A 292 15.77 -4.46 8.70
CA ALA A 292 15.77 -5.92 8.67
C ALA A 292 17.13 -6.51 8.25
N THR A 293 17.75 -5.94 7.21
CA THR A 293 19.03 -6.38 6.69
C THR A 293 20.17 -6.12 7.68
N SER A 294 20.18 -4.93 8.32
CA SER A 294 21.20 -4.59 9.32
C SER A 294 21.14 -5.51 10.55
N LEU A 295 19.94 -5.88 11.01
CA LEU A 295 19.79 -6.85 12.11
C LEU A 295 20.31 -8.25 11.69
N LEU A 296 20.01 -8.66 10.45
CA LEU A 296 20.49 -9.95 9.95
C LEU A 296 22.01 -9.96 9.77
N GLU A 297 22.61 -8.86 9.33
CA GLU A 297 24.07 -8.67 9.25
C GLU A 297 24.73 -8.69 10.63
N ALA A 298 23.99 -8.23 11.65
CA ALA A 298 24.41 -8.30 13.06
C ALA A 298 24.12 -9.64 13.74
N ASP A 299 23.87 -10.72 12.99
CA ASP A 299 23.65 -12.10 13.48
C ASP A 299 22.33 -12.31 14.29
N VAL A 300 21.37 -11.41 14.19
CA VAL A 300 20.07 -11.61 14.81
C VAL A 300 19.29 -12.71 14.06
N ASP A 301 18.76 -13.69 14.81
CA ASP A 301 17.95 -14.77 14.22
C ASP A 301 16.75 -14.20 13.47
N ILE A 302 16.53 -14.69 12.26
CA ILE A 302 15.47 -14.27 11.35
C ILE A 302 14.07 -14.34 11.99
N ARG A 303 13.86 -15.27 12.93
CA ARG A 303 12.60 -15.44 13.65
C ARG A 303 12.26 -14.21 14.50
N TYR A 304 13.26 -13.64 15.20
CA TYR A 304 13.07 -12.40 15.97
C TYR A 304 12.81 -11.21 15.04
N ILE A 305 13.52 -11.14 13.91
CA ILE A 305 13.28 -10.09 12.92
C ILE A 305 11.85 -10.18 12.35
N GLN A 306 11.35 -11.39 12.07
CA GLN A 306 9.99 -11.62 11.61
C GLN A 306 8.95 -11.21 12.64
N GLU A 307 9.18 -11.51 13.91
CA GLU A 307 8.30 -11.11 15.03
C GLU A 307 8.24 -9.60 15.18
N ILE A 308 9.38 -8.92 15.24
CA ILE A 308 9.47 -7.44 15.32
C ILE A 308 8.73 -6.80 14.15
N LEU A 309 8.95 -7.30 12.95
CA LEU A 309 8.33 -6.75 11.75
C LEU A 309 6.87 -7.15 11.54
N GLY A 310 6.37 -8.20 12.21
CA GLY A 310 5.01 -8.71 12.06
C GLY A 310 4.75 -9.26 10.66
N HIS A 311 5.62 -10.15 10.18
CA HIS A 311 5.45 -10.86 8.92
C HIS A 311 4.62 -12.13 9.12
N SER A 312 3.49 -12.24 8.40
CA SER A 312 2.64 -13.44 8.40
C SER A 312 3.09 -14.52 7.39
N SER A 313 4.05 -14.23 6.52
CA SER A 313 4.58 -15.19 5.54
C SER A 313 6.03 -14.89 5.17
N ILE A 314 6.74 -15.98 4.89
CA ILE A 314 8.18 -16.07 4.65
C ILE A 314 8.62 -15.61 3.24
N ASN A 315 7.89 -14.76 2.55
CA ASN A 315 8.41 -14.16 1.31
C ASN A 315 9.63 -13.23 1.56
N VAL A 316 10.09 -13.23 2.77
CA VAL A 316 11.33 -12.65 3.26
C VAL A 316 12.55 -13.49 2.81
N THR A 317 12.35 -14.74 2.39
CA THR A 317 13.42 -15.67 1.98
C THR A 317 14.23 -15.14 0.80
N GLU A 318 13.64 -14.39 -0.12
CA GLU A 318 14.36 -13.80 -1.26
C GLU A 318 15.28 -12.65 -0.87
N ILE A 319 14.92 -11.88 0.18
CA ILE A 319 15.75 -10.78 0.71
C ILE A 319 17.02 -11.35 1.36
N TYR A 320 16.91 -12.50 2.00
CA TYR A 320 17.96 -13.07 2.82
C TYR A 320 18.87 -14.04 2.08
N THR A 321 18.54 -14.45 0.85
CA THR A 321 19.41 -15.36 0.08
C THR A 321 20.77 -14.74 -0.20
N HIS A 322 20.86 -13.43 -0.45
CA HIS A 322 22.16 -12.78 -0.70
C HIS A 322 22.99 -12.56 0.57
N VAL A 323 22.36 -12.14 1.66
CA VAL A 323 23.03 -12.03 2.97
C VAL A 323 23.41 -13.44 3.47
N ALA A 324 22.52 -14.42 3.27
CA ALA A 324 22.80 -15.82 3.59
C ALA A 324 23.99 -16.39 2.80
N MET A 325 24.22 -16.00 1.56
CA MET A 325 25.38 -16.53 0.78
C MET A 325 26.72 -15.99 1.28
N SER A 326 26.82 -14.69 1.61
CA SER A 326 28.06 -14.15 2.20
C SER A 326 28.34 -14.75 3.58
N LYS A 327 27.30 -14.88 4.42
CA LYS A 327 27.39 -15.57 5.71
C LYS A 327 27.63 -17.07 5.60
N GLN A 328 27.01 -17.74 4.64
CA GLN A 328 27.25 -19.16 4.39
C GLN A 328 28.72 -19.42 4.09
N ARG A 329 29.34 -18.56 3.30
CA ARG A 329 30.80 -18.63 3.02
C ARG A 329 31.60 -18.46 4.32
N ASP A 330 31.28 -17.45 5.13
CA ASP A 330 31.98 -17.17 6.38
C ASP A 330 31.81 -18.31 7.40
N ILE A 331 30.58 -18.82 7.56
CA ILE A 331 30.27 -19.99 8.40
C ILE A 331 31.05 -21.22 7.92
N LEU A 332 31.02 -21.52 6.62
CA LEU A 332 31.74 -22.66 6.06
C LEU A 332 33.23 -22.51 6.19
N THR A 333 33.75 -21.27 6.07
CA THR A 333 35.18 -21.02 6.26
C THR A 333 35.61 -21.17 7.72
N ARG A 334 34.80 -20.67 8.66
CA ARG A 334 35.19 -20.60 10.08
C ARG A 334 34.74 -21.78 10.92
N LYS A 335 33.59 -22.43 10.58
CA LYS A 335 32.94 -23.45 11.41
C LYS A 335 32.82 -24.82 10.73
N HIS A 336 33.32 -24.98 9.51
CA HIS A 336 33.26 -26.28 8.84
C HIS A 336 34.18 -27.31 9.55
N PRO A 337 33.71 -28.54 9.86
CA PRO A 337 34.49 -29.57 10.56
C PRO A 337 35.84 -29.87 9.88
N ARG A 338 35.92 -29.73 8.56
CA ARG A 338 37.16 -29.94 7.78
C ARG A 338 38.32 -28.98 8.12
N LYS A 339 37.99 -27.81 8.71
CA LYS A 339 38.94 -26.76 9.06
C LYS A 339 40.08 -27.29 9.95
N ASP A 340 39.76 -28.20 10.88
CA ASP A 340 40.67 -28.70 11.89
C ASP A 340 41.36 -30.03 11.48
N PHE A 341 41.19 -30.47 10.21
CA PHE A 341 41.86 -31.67 9.71
C PHE A 341 43.24 -31.32 9.16
N HIS A 342 44.25 -31.79 9.82
CA HIS A 342 45.65 -31.72 9.36
C HIS A 342 45.97 -33.03 8.60
N ILE A 343 45.71 -33.03 7.28
CA ILE A 343 46.01 -34.16 6.37
C ILE A 343 47.03 -33.67 5.37
#